data_efa0917696ad5a343386df3997831686
#
_entry.id   efa0917696ad5a343386df3997831686
#
_cell.length_a   1.000
_cell.length_b   1.000
_cell.length_c   1.000
_cell.angle_alpha   90.00
_cell.angle_beta   90.00
_cell.angle_gamma   90.00
#
_symmetry.space_group_name_H-M   'P 1'
#
loop_
_entity.id
_entity.type
_entity.pdbx_description
1 polymer ?
#
loop_
_entity_poly.entity_id
_entity_poly.type
_entity_poly.pdbx_seq_one_letter_code
_entity_poly.pdbx_strand_id
1 'polypeptide(L)'
;LNAGVKSIEHGFSFDCEIAELMNKKGAYITTNLTAFDPGLLTIPAVANQPSSLAKAKSASATFANYIPSMKKCPVKRGFQTDCVGSVEACNIQVAYEKHLNNELFGSYQSLVTLTSTGGEIVSLSGDIMNPYREGKLGVIEEGAYADILLVEGNPLEGTAILVDYENKIDLIMKDGVVYKNTL
;
A
#
# COMPACT_ATOMS: atom_id res chain seq x y z
N LEU A 1 -15.63 -7.39 10.61
CA LEU A 1 -14.71 -8.36 11.18
C LEU A 1 -15.44 -9.56 11.82
N ASN A 2 -16.48 -9.34 12.61
CA ASN A 2 -17.25 -10.43 13.23
C ASN A 2 -18.01 -11.30 12.21
N ALA A 3 -18.36 -10.73 11.06
CA ALA A 3 -18.96 -11.44 9.94
C ALA A 3 -17.96 -12.24 9.06
N GLY A 4 -16.68 -12.29 9.45
CA GLY A 4 -15.66 -13.05 8.73
C GLY A 4 -14.90 -12.27 7.65
N VAL A 5 -15.10 -10.97 7.53
CA VAL A 5 -14.34 -10.11 6.62
C VAL A 5 -12.86 -10.15 6.99
N LYS A 6 -11.98 -10.31 5.99
CA LYS A 6 -10.53 -10.45 6.14
C LYS A 6 -9.72 -9.25 5.67
N SER A 7 -10.33 -8.31 4.95
CA SER A 7 -9.71 -7.07 4.53
C SER A 7 -10.66 -5.90 4.79
N ILE A 8 -10.12 -4.81 5.31
CA ILE A 8 -10.81 -3.53 5.49
C ILE A 8 -10.08 -2.51 4.63
N GLU A 9 -10.79 -2.04 3.61
CA GLU A 9 -10.27 -1.00 2.73
C GLU A 9 -10.48 0.39 3.36
N HIS A 10 -9.53 1.29 3.15
CA HIS A 10 -9.47 2.66 3.70
C HIS A 10 -9.30 2.74 5.22
N GLY A 11 -10.19 2.17 6.01
CA GLY A 11 -10.06 2.02 7.45
C GLY A 11 -10.00 3.34 8.23
N PHE A 12 -10.78 4.35 7.85
CA PHE A 12 -10.72 5.71 8.39
C PHE A 12 -10.90 5.80 9.91
N SER A 13 -11.73 4.96 10.50
CA SER A 13 -12.00 4.94 11.93
C SER A 13 -11.20 3.83 12.62
N PHE A 14 -9.87 3.97 12.62
CA PHE A 14 -8.96 2.98 13.20
C PHE A 14 -8.49 3.42 14.60
N ASP A 15 -8.59 2.48 15.57
CA ASP A 15 -8.07 2.61 16.93
C ASP A 15 -7.49 1.28 17.43
N CYS A 16 -7.02 1.26 18.68
CA CYS A 16 -6.42 0.06 19.26
C CYS A 16 -7.41 -1.08 19.54
N GLU A 17 -8.68 -0.79 19.76
CA GLU A 17 -9.72 -1.82 19.94
C GLU A 17 -9.97 -2.55 18.60
N ILE A 18 -10.08 -1.79 17.52
CA ILE A 18 -10.20 -2.34 16.16
C ILE A 18 -8.93 -3.12 15.80
N ALA A 19 -7.75 -2.61 16.13
CA ALA A 19 -6.48 -3.30 15.88
C ALA A 19 -6.42 -4.67 16.58
N GLU A 20 -6.80 -4.73 17.84
CA GLU A 20 -6.86 -5.99 18.59
C GLU A 20 -7.80 -7.01 17.95
N LEU A 21 -8.99 -6.55 17.54
CA LEU A 21 -9.96 -7.40 16.85
C LEU A 21 -9.44 -7.86 15.50
N MET A 22 -8.78 -7.00 14.73
CA MET A 22 -8.16 -7.35 13.43
C MET A 22 -7.09 -8.41 13.60
N ASN A 23 -6.18 -8.22 14.55
CA ASN A 23 -5.12 -9.18 14.84
C ASN A 23 -5.69 -10.53 15.29
N LYS A 24 -6.70 -10.54 16.16
CA LYS A 24 -7.40 -11.76 16.60
C LYS A 24 -8.09 -12.50 15.44
N LYS A 25 -8.61 -11.77 14.46
CA LYS A 25 -9.30 -12.34 13.29
C LYS A 25 -8.35 -12.64 12.12
N GLY A 26 -7.08 -12.27 12.22
CA GLY A 26 -6.12 -12.36 11.12
C GLY A 26 -6.58 -11.54 9.92
N ALA A 27 -7.06 -10.31 10.16
CA ALA A 27 -7.53 -9.40 9.14
C ALA A 27 -6.47 -8.36 8.78
N TYR A 28 -6.58 -7.82 7.58
CA TYR A 28 -5.70 -6.82 6.99
C TYR A 28 -6.41 -5.48 6.87
N ILE A 29 -5.63 -4.40 6.85
CA ILE A 29 -6.12 -3.08 6.49
C ILE A 29 -5.32 -2.56 5.28
N THR A 30 -6.01 -1.96 4.32
CA THR A 30 -5.36 -1.23 3.23
C THR A 30 -5.82 0.22 3.28
N THR A 31 -4.90 1.14 3.47
CA THR A 31 -5.22 2.55 3.63
C THR A 31 -4.46 3.36 2.60
N ASN A 32 -5.18 4.14 1.80
CA ASN A 32 -4.59 5.13 0.92
C ASN A 32 -4.30 6.40 1.75
N LEU A 33 -3.06 6.55 2.16
CA LEU A 33 -2.60 7.64 3.04
C LEU A 33 -2.80 9.01 2.38
N THR A 34 -2.69 9.09 1.05
CA THR A 34 -2.91 10.30 0.27
C THR A 34 -4.29 10.91 0.48
N ALA A 35 -5.32 10.09 0.74
CA ALA A 35 -6.68 10.58 0.99
C ALA A 35 -6.83 11.33 2.32
N PHE A 36 -5.89 11.15 3.23
CA PHE A 36 -5.89 11.82 4.54
C PHE A 36 -4.96 13.02 4.60
N ASP A 37 -4.06 13.15 3.62
CA ASP A 37 -3.07 14.22 3.62
C ASP A 37 -3.79 15.58 3.57
N PRO A 38 -3.49 16.50 4.50
CA PRO A 38 -4.03 17.85 4.47
C PRO A 38 -3.75 18.61 3.16
N GLY A 39 -2.68 18.25 2.44
CA GLY A 39 -2.37 18.79 1.11
C GLY A 39 -3.49 18.54 0.10
N LEU A 40 -4.26 17.46 0.25
CA LEU A 40 -5.42 17.18 -0.60
C LEU A 40 -6.46 18.32 -0.57
N LEU A 41 -6.58 19.03 0.56
CA LEU A 41 -7.54 20.13 0.72
C LEU A 41 -7.21 21.36 -0.14
N THR A 42 -5.97 21.45 -0.63
CA THR A 42 -5.50 22.56 -1.47
C THR A 42 -5.61 22.28 -2.96
N ILE A 43 -5.87 21.02 -3.35
CA ILE A 43 -6.01 20.63 -4.75
C ILE A 43 -7.28 21.26 -5.33
N PRO A 44 -7.22 22.04 -6.43
CA PRO A 44 -8.39 22.77 -6.98
C PRO A 44 -9.60 21.86 -7.26
N ALA A 45 -9.39 20.63 -7.74
CA ALA A 45 -10.44 19.64 -8.00
C ALA A 45 -11.19 19.24 -6.72
N VAL A 46 -10.57 19.34 -5.55
CA VAL A 46 -11.16 19.06 -4.25
C VAL A 46 -11.69 20.34 -3.61
N ALA A 47 -10.83 21.37 -3.55
CA ALA A 47 -11.12 22.64 -2.88
C ALA A 47 -12.34 23.37 -3.47
N ASN A 48 -12.52 23.29 -4.78
CA ASN A 48 -13.61 23.98 -5.51
C ASN A 48 -14.92 23.18 -5.55
N GLN A 49 -14.96 21.97 -4.99
CA GLN A 49 -16.18 21.14 -4.94
C GLN A 49 -16.61 20.94 -3.48
N PRO A 50 -17.71 21.55 -3.02
CA PRO A 50 -18.12 21.50 -1.61
C PRO A 50 -18.26 20.10 -1.03
N SER A 51 -18.81 19.15 -1.79
CA SER A 51 -18.96 17.75 -1.36
C SER A 51 -17.61 17.03 -1.23
N SER A 52 -16.72 17.21 -2.18
CA SER A 52 -15.36 16.65 -2.16
C SER A 52 -14.54 17.24 -1.02
N LEU A 53 -14.62 18.56 -0.83
CA LEU A 53 -13.95 19.25 0.26
C LEU A 53 -14.45 18.79 1.63
N ALA A 54 -15.76 18.58 1.79
CA ALA A 54 -16.33 18.07 3.04
C ALA A 54 -15.82 16.65 3.38
N LYS A 55 -15.78 15.76 2.39
CA LYS A 55 -15.22 14.41 2.54
C LYS A 55 -13.73 14.45 2.89
N ALA A 56 -12.95 15.23 2.16
CA ALA A 56 -11.51 15.36 2.40
C ALA A 56 -11.20 15.94 3.79
N LYS A 57 -11.96 16.94 4.26
CA LYS A 57 -11.84 17.46 5.63
C LYS A 57 -12.16 16.39 6.69
N SER A 58 -13.21 15.61 6.48
CA SER A 58 -13.58 14.52 7.39
C SER A 58 -12.49 13.44 7.44
N ALA A 59 -11.97 13.02 6.30
CA ALA A 59 -10.88 12.06 6.21
C ALA A 59 -9.61 12.60 6.90
N SER A 60 -9.19 13.80 6.56
CA SER A 60 -7.99 14.45 7.16
C SER A 60 -8.10 14.60 8.69
N ALA A 61 -9.29 14.89 9.22
CA ALA A 61 -9.51 14.97 10.67
C ALA A 61 -9.30 13.62 11.38
N THR A 62 -9.62 12.49 10.73
CA THR A 62 -9.40 11.16 11.31
C THR A 62 -7.93 10.75 11.28
N PHE A 63 -7.13 11.31 10.37
CA PHE A 63 -5.72 10.99 10.21
C PHE A 63 -4.88 11.31 11.45
N ALA A 64 -5.24 12.35 12.17
CA ALA A 64 -4.57 12.73 13.42
C ALA A 64 -4.57 11.60 14.46
N ASN A 65 -5.58 10.74 14.46
CA ASN A 65 -5.69 9.58 15.35
C ASN A 65 -5.20 8.28 14.70
N TYR A 66 -5.37 8.15 13.37
CA TYR A 66 -5.00 6.95 12.63
C TYR A 66 -3.53 6.59 12.77
N ILE A 67 -2.62 7.53 12.47
CA ILE A 67 -1.18 7.26 12.48
C ILE A 67 -0.66 6.93 13.89
N PRO A 68 -0.99 7.70 14.95
CA PRO A 68 -0.59 7.33 16.30
C PRO A 68 -1.15 5.96 16.72
N SER A 69 -2.41 5.66 16.40
CA SER A 69 -3.04 4.37 16.72
C SER A 69 -2.37 3.22 15.98
N MET A 70 -2.07 3.37 14.71
CA MET A 70 -1.38 2.35 13.90
C MET A 70 0.04 2.07 14.40
N LYS A 71 0.76 3.11 14.85
CA LYS A 71 2.11 2.96 15.43
C LYS A 71 2.07 2.29 16.80
N LYS A 72 1.06 2.59 17.61
CA LYS A 72 0.88 2.04 18.96
C LYS A 72 0.37 0.60 18.93
N CYS A 73 -0.58 0.31 18.04
CA CYS A 73 -1.31 -0.96 17.94
C CYS A 73 -1.24 -1.47 16.50
N PRO A 74 -0.07 -1.99 16.05
CA PRO A 74 0.13 -2.34 14.65
C PRO A 74 -0.72 -3.53 14.22
N VAL A 75 -1.19 -3.49 12.97
CA VAL A 75 -1.86 -4.58 12.26
C VAL A 75 -1.18 -4.81 10.91
N LYS A 76 -1.44 -5.95 10.29
CA LYS A 76 -0.99 -6.21 8.92
C LYS A 76 -1.63 -5.20 7.96
N ARG A 77 -0.78 -4.42 7.29
CA ARG A 77 -1.18 -3.33 6.42
C ARG A 77 -0.71 -3.58 5.00
N GLY A 78 -1.63 -3.53 4.04
CA GLY A 78 -1.33 -3.57 2.61
C GLY A 78 -1.21 -2.18 2.00
N PHE A 79 -0.59 -2.12 0.83
CA PHE A 79 -0.48 -0.91 0.03
C PHE A 79 -1.70 -0.76 -0.88
N GLN A 80 -2.26 0.42 -0.94
CA GLN A 80 -3.26 0.80 -1.94
C GLN A 80 -3.20 2.29 -2.24
N THR A 81 -3.72 2.70 -3.39
CA THR A 81 -3.79 4.11 -3.79
C THR A 81 -5.23 4.58 -4.01
N ASP A 82 -6.14 3.67 -4.30
CA ASP A 82 -7.50 4.01 -4.74
C ASP A 82 -7.49 5.04 -5.89
N CYS A 83 -6.53 4.86 -6.82
CA CYS A 83 -6.30 5.83 -7.87
C CYS A 83 -7.46 5.88 -8.85
N VAL A 84 -7.91 7.09 -9.13
CA VAL A 84 -8.92 7.39 -10.15
C VAL A 84 -8.37 8.46 -11.09
N GLY A 85 -8.40 8.17 -12.39
CA GLY A 85 -7.96 9.16 -13.40
C GLY A 85 -7.12 8.55 -14.53
N SER A 86 -6.26 9.38 -15.13
CA SER A 86 -5.32 8.93 -16.15
C SER A 86 -4.18 8.11 -15.56
N VAL A 87 -3.50 7.33 -16.40
CA VAL A 87 -2.29 6.57 -15.99
C VAL A 87 -1.24 7.50 -15.38
N GLU A 88 -1.06 8.69 -15.95
CA GLU A 88 -0.11 9.69 -15.45
C GLU A 88 -0.50 10.17 -14.04
N ALA A 89 -1.77 10.52 -13.81
CA ALA A 89 -2.28 10.91 -12.51
C ALA A 89 -2.10 9.77 -11.48
N CYS A 90 -2.35 8.53 -11.89
CA CYS A 90 -2.15 7.36 -11.05
C CYS A 90 -0.67 7.13 -10.70
N ASN A 91 0.25 7.31 -11.64
CA ASN A 91 1.68 7.18 -11.36
C ASN A 91 2.16 8.21 -10.33
N ILE A 92 1.69 9.47 -10.44
CA ILE A 92 1.98 10.51 -9.45
C ILE A 92 1.44 10.11 -8.07
N GLN A 93 0.20 9.62 -8.02
CA GLN A 93 -0.42 9.21 -6.76
C GLN A 93 0.27 8.00 -6.13
N VAL A 94 0.65 6.99 -6.93
CA VAL A 94 1.43 5.83 -6.47
C VAL A 94 2.78 6.26 -5.89
N ALA A 95 3.48 7.19 -6.56
CA ALA A 95 4.74 7.73 -6.08
C ALA A 95 4.58 8.45 -4.74
N TYR A 96 3.54 9.27 -4.62
CA TYR A 96 3.25 9.99 -3.38
C TYR A 96 2.81 9.07 -2.24
N GLU A 97 2.00 8.06 -2.53
CA GLU A 97 1.61 7.05 -1.55
C GLU A 97 2.81 6.25 -1.02
N LYS A 98 3.77 5.88 -1.90
CA LYS A 98 5.04 5.26 -1.48
C LYS A 98 5.85 6.19 -0.58
N HIS A 99 5.93 7.48 -0.92
CA HIS A 99 6.61 8.49 -0.10
C HIS A 99 5.97 8.58 1.29
N LEU A 100 4.66 8.75 1.39
CA LEU A 100 3.95 8.83 2.67
C LEU A 100 4.11 7.56 3.51
N ASN A 101 4.06 6.38 2.91
CA ASN A 101 4.32 5.13 3.62
C ASN A 101 5.72 5.13 4.23
N ASN A 102 6.73 5.56 3.47
CA ASN A 102 8.11 5.65 3.95
C ASN A 102 8.27 6.64 5.10
N GLU A 103 7.75 7.86 4.95
CA GLU A 103 7.83 8.91 5.96
C GLU A 103 7.10 8.54 7.27
N LEU A 104 5.95 7.92 7.15
CA LEU A 104 5.10 7.64 8.31
C LEU A 104 5.48 6.35 9.04
N PHE A 105 5.95 5.32 8.33
CA PHE A 105 6.18 3.99 8.88
C PHE A 105 7.60 3.45 8.69
N GLY A 106 8.44 4.16 7.96
CA GLY A 106 9.82 3.77 7.65
C GLY A 106 9.94 2.77 6.49
N SER A 107 11.15 2.70 5.94
CA SER A 107 11.43 1.96 4.71
C SER A 107 11.14 0.46 4.80
N TYR A 108 11.51 -0.17 5.92
CA TYR A 108 11.25 -1.61 6.12
C TYR A 108 9.76 -1.94 6.09
N GLN A 109 8.94 -1.21 6.85
CA GLN A 109 7.50 -1.46 6.88
C GLN A 109 6.84 -1.12 5.53
N SER A 110 7.35 -0.11 4.83
CA SER A 110 6.88 0.22 3.48
C SER A 110 7.18 -0.92 2.50
N LEU A 111 8.37 -1.51 2.53
CA LEU A 111 8.71 -2.66 1.69
C LEU A 111 7.83 -3.88 2.01
N VAL A 112 7.64 -4.21 3.28
CA VAL A 112 6.74 -5.31 3.69
C VAL A 112 5.32 -5.08 3.17
N THR A 113 4.82 -3.84 3.25
CA THR A 113 3.49 -3.45 2.75
C THR A 113 3.38 -3.62 1.22
N LEU A 114 4.45 -3.25 0.50
CA LEU A 114 4.53 -3.33 -0.97
C LEU A 114 4.76 -4.75 -1.50
N THR A 115 5.22 -5.68 -0.67
CA THR A 115 5.65 -7.02 -1.09
C THR A 115 4.86 -8.12 -0.37
N SER A 116 5.37 -8.67 0.73
CA SER A 116 4.82 -9.87 1.37
C SER A 116 3.39 -9.69 1.86
N THR A 117 3.04 -8.56 2.48
CA THR A 117 1.66 -8.32 2.92
C THR A 117 0.72 -8.15 1.73
N GLY A 118 1.17 -7.51 0.64
CA GLY A 118 0.42 -7.45 -0.62
C GLY A 118 0.11 -8.85 -1.16
N GLY A 119 1.11 -9.73 -1.18
CA GLY A 119 0.95 -11.14 -1.57
C GLY A 119 -0.04 -11.91 -0.70
N GLU A 120 0.04 -11.73 0.62
CA GLU A 120 -0.93 -12.34 1.56
C GLU A 120 -2.37 -11.87 1.28
N ILE A 121 -2.58 -10.58 1.00
CA ILE A 121 -3.91 -10.02 0.70
C ILE A 121 -4.46 -10.58 -0.61
N VAL A 122 -3.64 -10.67 -1.66
CA VAL A 122 -4.07 -11.27 -2.94
C VAL A 122 -4.53 -12.71 -2.74
N SER A 123 -3.86 -13.48 -1.87
CA SER A 123 -4.21 -14.87 -1.58
C SER A 123 -5.59 -15.03 -0.91
N LEU A 124 -6.13 -13.97 -0.28
CA LEU A 124 -7.47 -13.99 0.32
C LEU A 124 -8.60 -14.19 -0.69
N SER A 125 -8.35 -13.93 -1.98
CA SER A 125 -9.34 -14.16 -3.05
C SER A 125 -9.65 -15.65 -3.29
N GLY A 126 -8.90 -16.55 -2.64
CA GLY A 126 -9.14 -17.99 -2.62
C GLY A 126 -8.93 -18.68 -3.98
N ASP A 127 -9.19 -19.98 -4.01
CA ASP A 127 -8.83 -20.83 -5.16
C ASP A 127 -9.57 -20.51 -6.46
N ILE A 128 -10.70 -19.84 -6.40
CA ILE A 128 -11.49 -19.52 -7.59
C ILE A 128 -11.01 -18.22 -8.23
N MET A 129 -10.72 -17.19 -7.42
CA MET A 129 -10.45 -15.84 -7.89
C MET A 129 -8.98 -15.48 -7.87
N ASN A 130 -8.13 -16.21 -7.13
CA ASN A 130 -6.69 -15.97 -7.10
C ASN A 130 -6.04 -16.51 -8.37
N PRO A 131 -5.46 -15.67 -9.24
CA PRO A 131 -4.73 -16.13 -10.42
C PRO A 131 -3.35 -16.71 -10.08
N TYR A 132 -2.85 -16.49 -8.85
CA TYR A 132 -1.52 -16.89 -8.37
C TYR A 132 -1.63 -18.04 -7.37
N ARG A 133 -2.02 -19.24 -7.85
CA ARG A 133 -2.32 -20.40 -6.98
C ARG A 133 -1.11 -21.30 -6.72
N GLU A 134 -0.09 -21.19 -7.56
CA GLU A 134 1.02 -22.14 -7.59
C GLU A 134 2.12 -21.78 -6.59
N GLY A 135 2.15 -20.55 -6.08
CA GLY A 135 3.18 -20.09 -5.18
C GLY A 135 2.79 -18.81 -4.43
N LYS A 136 3.67 -18.36 -3.56
CA LYS A 136 3.50 -17.09 -2.85
C LYS A 136 3.96 -15.94 -3.71
N LEU A 137 3.39 -14.76 -3.45
CA LEU A 137 3.81 -13.47 -4.01
C LEU A 137 4.54 -12.63 -2.97
N GLY A 138 5.43 -11.76 -3.43
CA GLY A 138 6.09 -10.74 -2.60
C GLY A 138 7.13 -11.28 -1.62
N VAL A 139 7.62 -12.50 -1.83
CA VAL A 139 8.68 -13.14 -1.04
C VAL A 139 9.70 -13.81 -1.96
N ILE A 140 10.95 -13.92 -1.50
CA ILE A 140 12.00 -14.67 -2.19
C ILE A 140 12.21 -15.97 -1.41
N GLU A 141 11.57 -17.03 -1.87
CA GLU A 141 11.69 -18.38 -1.32
C GLU A 141 11.45 -19.42 -2.40
N GLU A 142 11.87 -20.66 -2.17
CA GLU A 142 11.62 -21.78 -3.10
C GLU A 142 10.12 -22.02 -3.27
N GLY A 143 9.66 -22.10 -4.52
CA GLY A 143 8.26 -22.27 -4.88
C GLY A 143 7.43 -20.97 -4.90
N ALA A 144 8.02 -19.81 -4.63
CA ALA A 144 7.36 -18.52 -4.85
C ALA A 144 7.39 -18.15 -6.34
N TYR A 145 6.46 -17.27 -6.75
CA TYR A 145 6.53 -16.67 -8.08
C TYR A 145 7.81 -15.87 -8.24
N ALA A 146 8.46 -15.99 -9.39
CA ALA A 146 9.66 -15.25 -9.73
C ALA A 146 9.33 -13.82 -10.16
N ASP A 147 8.74 -13.05 -9.25
CA ASP A 147 8.47 -11.62 -9.37
C ASP A 147 9.61 -10.87 -8.67
N ILE A 148 10.63 -10.45 -9.43
CA ILE A 148 11.90 -9.96 -8.90
C ILE A 148 12.24 -8.59 -9.49
N LEU A 149 12.66 -7.68 -8.63
CA LEU A 149 13.27 -6.41 -8.99
C LEU A 149 14.74 -6.40 -8.57
N LEU A 150 15.65 -6.00 -9.47
CA LEU A 150 16.99 -5.56 -9.10
C LEU A 150 17.01 -4.05 -9.08
N VAL A 151 17.40 -3.50 -7.95
CA VAL A 151 17.33 -2.06 -7.66
C VAL A 151 18.73 -1.53 -7.40
N GLU A 152 19.11 -0.44 -8.08
CA GLU A 152 20.35 0.27 -7.80
C GLU A 152 20.24 1.05 -6.49
N GLY A 153 20.94 0.59 -5.44
CA GLY A 153 20.93 1.16 -4.10
C GLY A 153 20.20 0.29 -3.08
N ASN A 154 20.02 0.83 -1.89
CA ASN A 154 19.42 0.12 -0.77
C ASN A 154 18.00 0.65 -0.44
N PRO A 155 16.93 -0.08 -0.78
CA PRO A 155 15.57 0.38 -0.49
C PRO A 155 15.24 0.45 1.01
N LEU A 156 16.07 -0.13 1.89
CA LEU A 156 15.95 0.02 3.34
C LEU A 156 16.40 1.40 3.85
N GLU A 157 17.19 2.13 3.06
CA GLU A 157 17.59 3.51 3.34
C GLU A 157 16.55 4.53 2.85
N GLY A 158 15.67 4.10 1.95
CA GLY A 158 14.56 4.91 1.44
C GLY A 158 13.89 4.26 0.24
N THR A 159 12.57 4.27 0.21
CA THR A 159 11.79 3.66 -0.89
C THR A 159 11.65 4.56 -2.12
N ALA A 160 12.23 5.77 -2.10
CA ALA A 160 12.19 6.71 -3.23
C ALA A 160 12.80 6.11 -4.51
N ILE A 161 13.81 5.23 -4.38
CA ILE A 161 14.42 4.53 -5.51
C ILE A 161 13.42 3.65 -6.27
N LEU A 162 12.34 3.20 -5.64
CA LEU A 162 11.28 2.42 -6.28
C LEU A 162 10.29 3.29 -7.09
N VAL A 163 10.43 4.61 -7.02
CA VAL A 163 9.65 5.57 -7.80
C VAL A 163 10.33 5.87 -9.13
N ASP A 164 11.65 6.00 -9.10
CA ASP A 164 12.49 6.22 -10.30
C ASP A 164 12.83 4.88 -10.97
N TYR A 165 11.79 4.19 -11.46
CA TYR A 165 11.92 2.85 -12.03
C TYR A 165 12.75 2.84 -13.33
N GLU A 166 12.83 3.97 -14.03
CA GLU A 166 13.59 4.07 -15.28
C GLU A 166 15.09 4.00 -15.01
N ASN A 167 15.57 4.70 -13.97
CA ASN A 167 17.00 4.86 -13.70
C ASN A 167 17.49 3.98 -12.53
N LYS A 168 16.59 3.49 -11.68
CA LYS A 168 16.93 2.81 -10.43
C LYS A 168 16.51 1.34 -10.35
N ILE A 169 15.77 0.84 -11.34
CA ILE A 169 15.43 -0.58 -11.39
C ILE A 169 16.08 -1.18 -12.64
N ASP A 170 17.14 -1.96 -12.45
CA ASP A 170 17.90 -2.55 -13.55
C ASP A 170 17.25 -3.78 -14.15
N LEU A 171 16.51 -4.55 -13.33
CA LEU A 171 15.78 -5.72 -13.80
C LEU A 171 14.36 -5.72 -13.24
N ILE A 172 13.40 -5.98 -14.12
CA ILE A 172 12.01 -6.28 -13.77
C ILE A 172 11.68 -7.66 -14.33
N MET A 173 11.43 -8.60 -13.44
CA MET A 173 10.98 -9.94 -13.77
C MET A 173 9.61 -10.18 -13.17
N LYS A 174 8.70 -10.77 -13.94
CA LYS A 174 7.38 -11.21 -13.49
C LYS A 174 7.15 -12.65 -13.97
N ASP A 175 6.84 -13.52 -13.02
CA ASP A 175 6.60 -14.95 -13.27
C ASP A 175 7.74 -15.59 -14.12
N GLY A 176 8.99 -15.26 -13.76
CA GLY A 176 10.17 -15.72 -14.48
C GLY A 176 10.44 -15.05 -15.83
N VAL A 177 9.53 -14.22 -16.34
CA VAL A 177 9.71 -13.48 -17.60
C VAL A 177 10.33 -12.12 -17.34
N VAL A 178 11.42 -11.82 -18.02
CA VAL A 178 12.14 -10.53 -17.91
C VAL A 178 11.48 -9.49 -18.80
N TYR A 179 11.02 -8.38 -18.21
CA TYR A 179 10.38 -7.25 -18.88
C TYR A 179 11.34 -6.04 -19.05
N LYS A 180 12.29 -5.89 -18.15
CA LYS A 180 13.37 -4.90 -18.22
C LYS A 180 14.68 -5.56 -17.82
N ASN A 181 15.74 -5.27 -18.56
CA ASN A 181 17.12 -5.65 -18.22
C ASN A 181 18.05 -4.59 -18.80
N THR A 182 18.75 -3.88 -17.91
CA THR A 182 19.74 -2.86 -18.23
C THR A 182 21.12 -3.19 -17.66
N LEU A 183 21.32 -4.46 -17.22
CA LEU A 183 22.61 -4.97 -16.75
C LEU A 183 23.62 -5.12 -17.84
#